data_f4398607b6238d2f89559c3a0934fd3b
#
_entry.id   f4398607b6238d2f89559c3a0934fd3b
#
_cell.length_a   1.000
_cell.length_b   1.000
_cell.length_c   1.000
_cell.angle_alpha   90.00
_cell.angle_beta   90.00
_cell.angle_gamma   90.00
#
_symmetry.space_group_name_H-M   'P 1'
#
loop_
_entity.id
_entity.type
_entity.pdbx_description
1 polymer ?
#
loop_
_entity_poly.entity_id
_entity_poly.type
_entity_poly.pdbx_seq_one_letter_code
_entity_poly.pdbx_strand_id
1 'polypeptide(L)'
;KNGGKPVKIAMAFEQDAFSQDVRLGILDAAKRTGSKIIIDDKLPKELNDMAATLSKVKATNPDVLVVSGHTKGALTAVRQISEMKVDVKMLAMTHCDAAALSKQHGKASEYALCASQWHKSLSYTDNFFKDGTTYDADFTKAFGYAPPYQAAESSAALLVFKDAFERAQSFDTKKVRDALAATDMQTFYGNIKFAEGGQNVSKPMVLFQVSCNDDGSKCE
;
A
#
# COMPACT_ATOMS: atom_id res chain seq x y z
N LYS A 1 -22.95 5.90 -1.20
CA LYS A 1 -23.59 5.33 -2.41
C LYS A 1 -23.84 6.46 -3.40
N ASN A 2 -23.24 6.42 -4.59
CA ASN A 2 -23.33 7.50 -5.60
C ASN A 2 -24.67 7.54 -6.36
N GLY A 3 -25.78 7.07 -5.77
CA GLY A 3 -27.09 7.08 -6.43
C GLY A 3 -27.12 6.39 -7.81
N GLY A 4 -26.34 5.32 -7.98
CA GLY A 4 -26.24 4.55 -9.22
C GLY A 4 -25.36 5.19 -10.32
N LYS A 5 -24.72 6.33 -10.07
CA LYS A 5 -23.78 6.94 -11.03
C LYS A 5 -22.41 6.27 -10.97
N PRO A 6 -21.70 6.11 -12.10
CA PRO A 6 -20.35 5.62 -12.11
C PRO A 6 -19.43 6.51 -11.26
N VAL A 7 -18.57 5.88 -10.44
CA VAL A 7 -17.50 6.58 -9.71
C VAL A 7 -16.50 7.15 -10.72
N LYS A 8 -16.16 8.44 -10.60
CA LYS A 8 -15.13 9.10 -11.42
C LYS A 8 -13.79 9.03 -10.71
N ILE A 9 -12.82 8.40 -11.33
CA ILE A 9 -11.48 8.16 -10.78
C ILE A 9 -10.46 9.00 -11.56
N ALA A 10 -9.66 9.77 -10.84
CA ALA A 10 -8.43 10.37 -11.34
C ALA A 10 -7.25 9.56 -10.83
N MET A 11 -6.26 9.32 -11.68
CA MET A 11 -5.02 8.61 -11.33
C MET A 11 -3.83 9.46 -11.70
N ALA A 12 -2.84 9.50 -10.78
CA ALA A 12 -1.51 10.00 -11.01
C ALA A 12 -0.50 8.95 -10.54
N PHE A 13 0.42 8.55 -11.39
CA PHE A 13 1.35 7.47 -11.07
C PHE A 13 2.75 7.73 -11.61
N GLU A 14 3.76 7.31 -10.83
CA GLU A 14 5.15 7.38 -11.23
C GLU A 14 5.46 6.41 -12.39
N GLN A 15 6.43 6.79 -13.23
CA GLN A 15 6.86 5.95 -14.35
C GLN A 15 7.87 4.89 -13.90
N ASP A 16 7.44 3.96 -13.05
CA ASP A 16 8.19 2.79 -12.61
C ASP A 16 7.31 1.53 -12.72
N ALA A 17 7.93 0.34 -12.65
CA ALA A 17 7.23 -0.93 -12.82
C ALA A 17 6.13 -1.14 -11.79
N PHE A 18 6.38 -0.83 -10.51
CA PHE A 18 5.40 -0.96 -9.43
C PHE A 18 4.16 -0.12 -9.69
N SER A 19 4.33 1.18 -9.97
CA SER A 19 3.21 2.10 -10.20
C SER A 19 2.42 1.74 -11.47
N GLN A 20 3.09 1.16 -12.49
CA GLN A 20 2.41 0.63 -13.68
C GLN A 20 1.51 -0.57 -13.34
N ASP A 21 1.98 -1.50 -12.50
CA ASP A 21 1.17 -2.65 -12.08
C ASP A 21 -0.04 -2.20 -11.24
N VAL A 22 0.15 -1.23 -10.34
CA VAL A 22 -0.97 -0.62 -9.59
C VAL A 22 -1.98 0.01 -10.55
N ARG A 23 -1.51 0.75 -11.55
CA ARG A 23 -2.37 1.35 -12.59
C ARG A 23 -3.19 0.29 -13.32
N LEU A 24 -2.57 -0.80 -13.76
CA LEU A 24 -3.27 -1.89 -14.44
C LEU A 24 -4.36 -2.51 -13.55
N GLY A 25 -4.07 -2.70 -12.26
CA GLY A 25 -5.05 -3.17 -11.28
C GLY A 25 -6.23 -2.22 -11.12
N ILE A 26 -6.00 -0.89 -11.10
CA ILE A 26 -7.07 0.12 -11.02
C ILE A 26 -7.92 0.11 -12.29
N LEU A 27 -7.32 0.01 -13.47
CA LEU A 27 -8.03 -0.06 -14.75
C LEU A 27 -8.95 -1.30 -14.81
N ASP A 28 -8.44 -2.46 -14.36
CA ASP A 28 -9.24 -3.69 -14.26
C ASP A 28 -10.39 -3.54 -13.25
N ALA A 29 -10.11 -3.00 -12.06
CA ALA A 29 -11.14 -2.73 -11.05
C ALA A 29 -12.20 -1.75 -11.55
N ALA A 30 -11.80 -0.69 -12.24
CA ALA A 30 -12.74 0.28 -12.83
C ALA A 30 -13.66 -0.38 -13.86
N LYS A 31 -13.11 -1.26 -14.71
CA LYS A 31 -13.89 -2.04 -15.68
C LYS A 31 -14.90 -2.96 -14.99
N ARG A 32 -14.48 -3.69 -13.94
CA ARG A 32 -15.35 -4.61 -13.19
C ARG A 32 -16.47 -3.89 -12.42
N THR A 33 -16.20 -2.68 -11.93
CA THR A 33 -17.16 -1.90 -11.12
C THR A 33 -17.99 -0.90 -11.93
N GLY A 34 -17.74 -0.75 -13.22
CA GLY A 34 -18.38 0.27 -14.05
C GLY A 34 -17.92 1.70 -13.73
N SER A 35 -16.81 1.87 -13.00
CA SER A 35 -16.23 3.17 -12.69
C SER A 35 -15.57 3.79 -13.93
N LYS A 36 -15.41 5.12 -13.96
CA LYS A 36 -14.82 5.83 -15.10
C LYS A 36 -13.48 6.43 -14.70
N ILE A 37 -12.45 6.09 -15.43
CA ILE A 37 -11.16 6.79 -15.35
C ILE A 37 -11.29 8.08 -16.16
N ILE A 38 -11.16 9.24 -15.51
CA ILE A 38 -11.29 10.56 -16.15
C ILE A 38 -9.95 11.31 -16.24
N ILE A 39 -8.97 10.91 -15.44
CA ILE A 39 -7.58 11.38 -15.51
C ILE A 39 -6.69 10.13 -15.36
N ASP A 40 -5.68 10.01 -16.21
CA ASP A 40 -4.69 8.93 -16.21
C ASP A 40 -3.32 9.55 -16.50
N ASP A 41 -2.74 10.21 -15.51
CA ASP A 41 -1.53 11.00 -15.64
C ASP A 41 -0.28 10.20 -15.23
N LYS A 42 0.70 10.18 -16.15
CA LYS A 42 2.05 9.66 -15.89
C LYS A 42 2.95 10.79 -15.40
N LEU A 43 3.57 10.56 -14.26
CA LEU A 43 4.48 11.51 -13.64
C LEU A 43 5.92 10.98 -13.65
N PRO A 44 6.92 11.85 -13.69
CA PRO A 44 8.31 11.43 -13.58
C PRO A 44 8.54 10.63 -12.29
N LYS A 45 9.57 9.78 -12.30
CA LYS A 45 10.06 9.14 -11.07
C LYS A 45 10.33 10.19 -10.01
N GLU A 46 10.12 9.81 -8.75
CA GLU A 46 10.27 10.68 -7.58
C GLU A 46 9.23 11.81 -7.46
N LEU A 47 8.19 11.82 -8.24
CA LEU A 47 7.00 12.65 -8.14
C LEU A 47 7.18 13.95 -7.33
N ASN A 48 7.92 14.90 -7.90
CA ASN A 48 8.27 16.16 -7.22
C ASN A 48 7.20 17.24 -7.40
N ASP A 49 6.36 17.12 -8.43
CA ASP A 49 5.33 18.10 -8.78
C ASP A 49 4.11 17.43 -9.39
N MET A 50 2.93 17.80 -8.89
CA MET A 50 1.62 17.36 -9.35
C MET A 50 0.72 18.54 -9.80
N ALA A 51 1.23 19.75 -9.87
CA ALA A 51 0.40 20.94 -10.07
C ALA A 51 -0.48 20.85 -11.32
N ALA A 52 0.04 20.31 -12.43
CA ALA A 52 -0.72 20.12 -13.65
C ALA A 52 -1.87 19.11 -13.47
N THR A 53 -1.59 17.97 -12.82
CA THR A 53 -2.62 16.96 -12.49
C THR A 53 -3.66 17.52 -11.54
N LEU A 54 -3.26 18.23 -10.49
CA LEU A 54 -4.17 18.82 -9.51
C LEU A 54 -5.05 19.92 -10.12
N SER A 55 -4.56 20.66 -11.10
CA SER A 55 -5.37 21.60 -11.90
C SER A 55 -6.47 20.88 -12.68
N LYS A 56 -6.18 19.74 -13.29
CA LYS A 56 -7.19 18.87 -13.94
C LYS A 56 -8.19 18.30 -12.93
N VAL A 57 -7.70 17.82 -11.76
CA VAL A 57 -8.55 17.34 -10.67
C VAL A 57 -9.54 18.41 -10.23
N LYS A 58 -9.08 19.66 -10.02
CA LYS A 58 -9.93 20.79 -9.66
C LYS A 58 -10.99 21.10 -10.72
N ALA A 59 -10.63 21.02 -12.00
CA ALA A 59 -11.53 21.28 -13.10
C ALA A 59 -12.58 20.18 -13.31
N THR A 60 -12.24 18.91 -13.08
CA THR A 60 -13.10 17.75 -13.38
C THR A 60 -13.85 17.19 -12.18
N ASN A 61 -13.44 17.56 -10.97
CA ASN A 61 -14.04 17.16 -9.70
C ASN A 61 -14.29 15.62 -9.63
N PRO A 62 -13.24 14.77 -9.63
CA PRO A 62 -13.38 13.34 -9.48
C PRO A 62 -13.93 12.95 -8.11
N ASP A 63 -14.48 11.75 -8.00
CA ASP A 63 -14.88 11.19 -6.71
C ASP A 63 -13.70 10.62 -5.93
N VAL A 64 -12.68 10.14 -6.65
CA VAL A 64 -11.46 9.57 -6.07
C VAL A 64 -10.24 10.08 -6.84
N LEU A 65 -9.21 10.50 -6.11
CA LEU A 65 -7.86 10.70 -6.62
C LEU A 65 -6.97 9.56 -6.09
N VAL A 66 -6.36 8.81 -6.98
CA VAL A 66 -5.36 7.80 -6.63
C VAL A 66 -3.98 8.30 -7.02
N VAL A 67 -3.06 8.29 -6.06
CA VAL A 67 -1.65 8.63 -6.29
C VAL A 67 -0.81 7.39 -6.03
N SER A 68 -0.18 6.87 -7.06
CA SER A 68 0.71 5.72 -6.96
C SER A 68 2.15 6.12 -7.26
N GLY A 69 3.00 5.88 -6.28
CA GLY A 69 4.42 6.17 -6.30
C GLY A 69 5.03 5.71 -4.98
N HIS A 70 6.16 6.31 -4.63
CA HIS A 70 6.87 6.03 -3.38
C HIS A 70 6.55 7.08 -2.30
N THR A 71 7.12 6.94 -1.10
CA THR A 71 6.83 7.79 0.06
C THR A 71 6.93 9.30 -0.26
N LYS A 72 7.93 9.70 -1.04
CA LYS A 72 8.09 11.10 -1.46
C LYS A 72 6.91 11.61 -2.28
N GLY A 73 6.38 10.77 -3.18
CA GLY A 73 5.20 11.10 -3.98
C GLY A 73 3.94 11.30 -3.13
N ALA A 74 3.72 10.44 -2.14
CA ALA A 74 2.59 10.59 -1.21
C ALA A 74 2.68 11.91 -0.41
N LEU A 75 3.87 12.24 0.10
CA LEU A 75 4.11 13.51 0.82
C LEU A 75 3.90 14.72 -0.10
N THR A 76 4.41 14.67 -1.34
CA THR A 76 4.22 15.74 -2.33
C THR A 76 2.73 15.93 -2.67
N ALA A 77 1.98 14.84 -2.81
CA ALA A 77 0.55 14.90 -3.09
C ALA A 77 -0.22 15.65 -2.00
N VAL A 78 -0.05 15.26 -0.72
CA VAL A 78 -0.73 15.90 0.41
C VAL A 78 -0.35 17.38 0.51
N ARG A 79 0.94 17.68 0.40
CA ARG A 79 1.43 19.07 0.42
C ARG A 79 0.77 19.92 -0.66
N GLN A 80 0.84 19.50 -1.92
CA GLN A 80 0.34 20.31 -3.04
C GLN A 80 -1.19 20.38 -3.09
N ILE A 81 -1.91 19.33 -2.68
CA ILE A 81 -3.37 19.38 -2.51
C ILE A 81 -3.74 20.49 -1.53
N SER A 82 -3.04 20.58 -0.39
CA SER A 82 -3.26 21.60 0.63
C SER A 82 -2.88 23.01 0.14
N GLU A 83 -1.68 23.18 -0.43
CA GLU A 83 -1.18 24.46 -0.94
C GLU A 83 -2.08 25.05 -2.05
N MET A 84 -2.52 24.20 -2.98
CA MET A 84 -3.39 24.59 -4.10
C MET A 84 -4.88 24.64 -3.73
N LYS A 85 -5.24 24.27 -2.50
CA LYS A 85 -6.62 24.19 -2.00
C LYS A 85 -7.53 23.42 -2.96
N VAL A 86 -7.08 22.21 -3.31
CA VAL A 86 -7.85 21.30 -4.17
C VAL A 86 -8.78 20.47 -3.28
N ASP A 87 -10.07 20.57 -3.54
CA ASP A 87 -11.06 19.72 -2.86
C ASP A 87 -11.02 18.31 -3.46
N VAL A 88 -10.47 17.36 -2.70
CA VAL A 88 -10.38 15.96 -3.06
C VAL A 88 -11.28 15.16 -2.14
N LYS A 89 -12.39 14.66 -2.67
CA LYS A 89 -13.40 13.92 -1.88
C LYS A 89 -12.83 12.64 -1.24
N MET A 90 -11.94 11.95 -1.96
CA MET A 90 -11.27 10.74 -1.48
C MET A 90 -9.87 10.68 -2.09
N LEU A 91 -8.85 10.70 -1.25
CA LEU A 91 -7.45 10.53 -1.63
C LEU A 91 -6.99 9.14 -1.23
N ALA A 92 -6.54 8.33 -2.18
CA ALA A 92 -5.94 7.01 -1.94
C ALA A 92 -4.51 6.99 -2.46
N MET A 93 -3.57 6.48 -1.66
CA MET A 93 -2.14 6.51 -1.99
C MET A 93 -1.47 5.17 -1.72
N THR A 94 -0.44 4.88 -2.50
CA THR A 94 0.52 3.81 -2.21
C THR A 94 1.72 4.37 -1.42
N HIS A 95 2.47 3.50 -0.72
CA HIS A 95 3.63 3.87 0.11
C HIS A 95 3.36 5.06 1.03
N CYS A 96 2.16 5.11 1.58
CA CYS A 96 1.67 6.13 2.46
C CYS A 96 2.02 5.72 3.89
N ASP A 97 2.96 6.43 4.50
CA ASP A 97 3.27 6.29 5.92
C ASP A 97 2.47 7.34 6.70
N ALA A 98 1.46 6.86 7.43
CA ALA A 98 0.58 7.74 8.22
C ALA A 98 1.37 8.58 9.24
N ALA A 99 2.41 8.02 9.86
CA ALA A 99 3.25 8.75 10.81
C ALA A 99 4.07 9.86 10.12
N ALA A 100 4.64 9.57 8.95
CA ALA A 100 5.37 10.57 8.17
C ALA A 100 4.44 11.68 7.64
N LEU A 101 3.26 11.31 7.15
CA LEU A 101 2.23 12.26 6.70
C LEU A 101 1.79 13.18 7.85
N SER A 102 1.44 12.59 9.00
CA SER A 102 1.04 13.31 10.20
C SER A 102 2.12 14.30 10.66
N LYS A 103 3.36 13.82 10.77
CA LYS A 103 4.50 14.66 11.22
C LYS A 103 4.76 15.85 10.29
N GLN A 104 4.59 15.70 8.98
CA GLN A 104 4.92 16.74 8.01
C GLN A 104 3.73 17.63 7.64
N HIS A 105 2.53 17.11 7.65
CA HIS A 105 1.36 17.78 7.09
C HIS A 105 0.18 17.90 8.08
N GLY A 106 0.26 17.24 9.25
CA GLY A 106 -0.78 17.32 10.29
C GLY A 106 -2.17 17.08 9.71
N LYS A 107 -3.09 17.97 10.03
CA LYS A 107 -4.51 17.86 9.62
C LYS A 107 -4.74 17.84 8.09
N ALA A 108 -3.78 18.31 7.30
CA ALA A 108 -3.90 18.23 5.83
C ALA A 108 -3.84 16.78 5.30
N SER A 109 -3.38 15.83 6.10
CA SER A 109 -3.36 14.40 5.77
C SER A 109 -4.62 13.64 6.24
N GLU A 110 -5.53 14.31 6.96
CA GLU A 110 -6.71 13.67 7.51
C GLU A 110 -7.58 13.02 6.41
N TYR A 111 -8.10 11.83 6.71
CA TYR A 111 -8.90 11.00 5.80
C TYR A 111 -8.16 10.43 4.59
N ALA A 112 -6.85 10.67 4.42
CA ALA A 112 -6.08 10.02 3.38
C ALA A 112 -6.11 8.49 3.57
N LEU A 113 -6.34 7.75 2.48
CA LEU A 113 -6.38 6.30 2.45
C LEU A 113 -5.02 5.76 2.02
N CYS A 114 -4.41 4.95 2.85
CA CYS A 114 -3.08 4.37 2.65
C CYS A 114 -3.19 2.87 2.42
N ALA A 115 -2.84 2.41 1.23
CA ALA A 115 -2.74 0.98 0.95
C ALA A 115 -1.46 0.41 1.56
N SER A 116 -1.57 -0.70 2.27
CA SER A 116 -0.44 -1.41 2.89
C SER A 116 -0.55 -2.91 2.72
N GLN A 117 0.60 -3.56 2.81
CA GLN A 117 0.68 -5.02 2.76
C GLN A 117 0.44 -5.67 4.13
N TRP A 118 0.67 -4.96 5.23
CA TRP A 118 0.58 -5.54 6.56
C TRP A 118 0.25 -4.47 7.62
N HIS A 119 -0.37 -4.93 8.70
CA HIS A 119 -0.53 -4.19 9.95
C HIS A 119 -0.58 -5.15 11.13
N LYS A 120 -0.11 -4.70 12.30
CA LYS A 120 -0.07 -5.50 13.52
C LYS A 120 -1.43 -5.98 14.04
N SER A 121 -2.52 -5.34 13.64
CA SER A 121 -3.88 -5.76 14.03
C SER A 121 -4.44 -6.92 13.21
N LEU A 122 -3.71 -7.42 12.20
CA LEU A 122 -4.10 -8.62 11.48
C LEU A 122 -4.00 -9.85 12.39
N SER A 123 -5.00 -10.72 12.31
CA SER A 123 -5.15 -11.88 13.19
C SER A 123 -4.37 -13.12 12.74
N TYR A 124 -3.37 -12.97 11.87
CA TYR A 124 -2.50 -14.06 11.43
C TYR A 124 -1.45 -14.38 12.48
N THR A 125 -1.11 -15.66 12.57
CA THR A 125 -0.12 -16.14 13.55
C THR A 125 0.81 -17.18 12.94
N ASP A 126 2.00 -17.33 13.50
CA ASP A 126 2.91 -18.45 13.26
C ASP A 126 3.63 -18.88 14.55
N ASN A 127 4.40 -19.96 14.45
CA ASN A 127 5.11 -20.50 15.61
C ASN A 127 6.36 -19.72 15.99
N PHE A 128 6.89 -18.89 15.10
CA PHE A 128 8.17 -18.19 15.29
C PHE A 128 7.96 -16.76 15.82
N PHE A 129 7.23 -15.95 15.07
CA PHE A 129 6.96 -14.53 15.41
C PHE A 129 5.64 -14.33 16.19
N LYS A 130 4.88 -15.39 16.38
CA LYS A 130 3.58 -15.41 17.05
C LYS A 130 2.52 -14.66 16.22
N ASP A 131 2.19 -13.45 16.61
CA ASP A 131 1.19 -12.58 15.95
C ASP A 131 1.79 -11.21 15.61
N GLY A 132 1.03 -10.40 14.88
CA GLY A 132 1.47 -9.07 14.46
C GLY A 132 1.79 -8.13 15.61
N THR A 133 1.08 -8.23 16.74
CA THR A 133 1.31 -7.38 17.92
C THR A 133 2.60 -7.78 18.62
N THR A 134 2.86 -9.07 18.77
CA THR A 134 4.11 -9.58 19.33
C THR A 134 5.30 -9.20 18.45
N TYR A 135 5.18 -9.38 17.14
CA TYR A 135 6.21 -8.95 16.19
C TYR A 135 6.51 -7.45 16.28
N ASP A 136 5.49 -6.59 16.32
CA ASP A 136 5.63 -5.15 16.48
C ASP A 136 6.38 -4.77 17.77
N ALA A 137 6.02 -5.41 18.89
CA ALA A 137 6.68 -5.15 20.17
C ALA A 137 8.15 -5.59 20.19
N ASP A 138 8.46 -6.79 19.69
CA ASP A 138 9.80 -7.33 19.65
C ASP A 138 10.70 -6.55 18.69
N PHE A 139 10.19 -6.19 17.52
CA PHE A 139 10.90 -5.36 16.55
C PHE A 139 11.19 -3.97 17.13
N THR A 140 10.19 -3.32 17.72
CA THR A 140 10.34 -2.00 18.34
C THR A 140 11.35 -2.01 19.47
N LYS A 141 11.35 -3.06 20.28
CA LYS A 141 12.34 -3.27 21.34
C LYS A 141 13.76 -3.42 20.80
N ALA A 142 13.91 -4.15 19.69
CA ALA A 142 15.22 -4.42 19.08
C ALA A 142 15.80 -3.22 18.34
N PHE A 143 14.96 -2.43 17.64
CA PHE A 143 15.40 -1.40 16.71
C PHE A 143 15.04 0.03 17.09
N GLY A 144 14.17 0.26 18.09
CA GLY A 144 13.81 1.58 18.60
C GLY A 144 12.75 2.32 17.76
N TYR A 145 12.12 1.64 16.79
CA TYR A 145 11.02 2.18 15.96
C TYR A 145 10.05 1.07 15.56
N ALA A 146 8.79 1.44 15.24
CA ALA A 146 7.78 0.47 14.81
C ALA A 146 8.12 -0.13 13.43
N PRO A 147 7.88 -1.44 13.21
CA PRO A 147 8.22 -2.08 11.95
C PRO A 147 7.38 -1.51 10.80
N PRO A 148 8.00 -1.03 9.71
CA PRO A 148 7.28 -0.81 8.47
C PRO A 148 6.83 -2.17 7.89
N TYR A 149 5.80 -2.16 7.02
CA TYR A 149 5.32 -3.42 6.46
C TYR A 149 6.39 -4.21 5.70
N GLN A 150 7.38 -3.52 5.12
CA GLN A 150 8.51 -4.13 4.43
C GLN A 150 9.39 -4.98 5.36
N ALA A 151 9.53 -4.56 6.63
CA ALA A 151 10.25 -5.37 7.62
C ALA A 151 9.48 -6.65 7.95
N ALA A 152 8.16 -6.55 8.13
CA ALA A 152 7.29 -7.70 8.35
C ALA A 152 7.29 -8.65 7.14
N GLU A 153 7.24 -8.10 5.92
CA GLU A 153 7.31 -8.85 4.67
C GLU A 153 8.62 -9.63 4.54
N SER A 154 9.76 -8.96 4.81
CA SER A 154 11.08 -9.58 4.75
C SER A 154 11.24 -10.69 5.79
N SER A 155 10.71 -10.51 7.00
CA SER A 155 10.70 -11.54 8.04
C SER A 155 9.83 -12.74 7.65
N ALA A 156 8.67 -12.50 7.04
CA ALA A 156 7.82 -13.57 6.52
C ALA A 156 8.49 -14.31 5.34
N ALA A 157 9.19 -13.59 4.46
CA ALA A 157 9.95 -14.20 3.37
C ALA A 157 11.02 -15.17 3.90
N LEU A 158 11.69 -14.84 5.02
CA LEU A 158 12.62 -15.73 5.67
C LEU A 158 11.96 -17.05 6.14
N LEU A 159 10.75 -16.96 6.70
CA LEU A 159 9.99 -18.16 7.10
C LEU A 159 9.61 -19.03 5.89
N VAL A 160 9.24 -18.40 4.77
CA VAL A 160 8.92 -19.10 3.52
C VAL A 160 10.16 -19.80 2.97
N PHE A 161 11.33 -19.16 2.99
CA PHE A 161 12.58 -19.82 2.58
C PHE A 161 12.96 -20.96 3.51
N LYS A 162 12.85 -20.76 4.84
CA LYS A 162 13.09 -21.81 5.83
C LYS A 162 12.24 -23.07 5.52
N ASP A 163 10.95 -22.90 5.36
CA ASP A 163 10.01 -23.97 5.02
C ASP A 163 10.37 -24.65 3.69
N ALA A 164 10.69 -23.85 2.66
CA ALA A 164 11.08 -24.39 1.36
C ALA A 164 12.37 -25.20 1.41
N PHE A 165 13.41 -24.78 2.15
CA PHE A 165 14.64 -25.54 2.34
C PHE A 165 14.38 -26.85 3.09
N GLU A 166 13.55 -26.81 4.14
CA GLU A 166 13.18 -28.00 4.91
C GLU A 166 12.41 -29.02 4.05
N ARG A 167 11.48 -28.58 3.22
CA ARG A 167 10.74 -29.46 2.28
C ARG A 167 11.62 -29.98 1.15
N ALA A 168 12.49 -29.15 0.59
CA ALA A 168 13.38 -29.53 -0.49
C ALA A 168 14.49 -30.50 -0.03
N GLN A 169 14.84 -30.52 1.25
CA GLN A 169 15.99 -31.25 1.81
C GLN A 169 17.27 -31.05 0.99
N SER A 170 17.46 -29.82 0.45
CA SER A 170 18.51 -29.51 -0.52
C SER A 170 18.72 -28.00 -0.64
N PHE A 171 19.93 -27.59 -1.05
CA PHE A 171 20.25 -26.24 -1.49
C PHE A 171 20.32 -26.12 -3.03
N ASP A 172 19.97 -27.17 -3.75
CA ASP A 172 19.83 -27.12 -5.21
C ASP A 172 18.76 -26.11 -5.59
N THR A 173 19.12 -25.14 -6.44
CA THR A 173 18.27 -24.02 -6.81
C THR A 173 16.92 -24.45 -7.41
N LYS A 174 16.95 -25.51 -8.24
CA LYS A 174 15.72 -26.01 -8.87
C LYS A 174 14.79 -26.65 -7.84
N LYS A 175 15.32 -27.48 -6.95
CA LYS A 175 14.52 -28.13 -5.89
C LYS A 175 13.92 -27.10 -4.94
N VAL A 176 14.70 -26.09 -4.54
CA VAL A 176 14.23 -25.01 -3.67
C VAL A 176 13.16 -24.16 -4.38
N ARG A 177 13.37 -23.82 -5.65
CA ARG A 177 12.38 -23.09 -6.46
C ARG A 177 11.07 -23.87 -6.57
N ASP A 178 11.13 -25.18 -6.81
CA ASP A 178 9.94 -26.03 -6.91
C ASP A 178 9.22 -26.13 -5.54
N ALA A 179 9.96 -26.19 -4.43
CA ALA A 179 9.41 -26.12 -3.08
C ALA A 179 8.76 -24.76 -2.79
N LEU A 180 9.39 -23.64 -3.19
CA LEU A 180 8.79 -22.31 -3.07
C LEU A 180 7.49 -22.18 -3.86
N ALA A 181 7.47 -22.66 -5.11
CA ALA A 181 6.26 -22.62 -5.94
C ALA A 181 5.08 -23.42 -5.34
N ALA A 182 5.39 -24.45 -4.54
CA ALA A 182 4.38 -25.26 -3.84
C ALA A 182 4.03 -24.74 -2.43
N THR A 183 4.49 -23.56 -2.06
CA THR A 183 4.19 -22.96 -0.74
C THR A 183 2.71 -22.71 -0.57
N ASP A 184 2.15 -23.20 0.55
CA ASP A 184 0.80 -22.90 1.03
C ASP A 184 0.87 -22.91 2.58
N MET A 185 1.14 -21.75 3.17
CA MET A 185 1.37 -21.64 4.62
C MET A 185 0.86 -20.33 5.19
N GLN A 186 0.56 -20.33 6.48
CA GLN A 186 0.28 -19.13 7.24
C GLN A 186 1.52 -18.63 7.97
N THR A 187 1.72 -17.32 7.96
CA THR A 187 2.71 -16.60 8.77
C THR A 187 2.02 -15.48 9.54
N PHE A 188 2.69 -14.85 10.51
CA PHE A 188 2.17 -13.66 11.19
C PHE A 188 1.87 -12.49 10.23
N TYR A 189 2.54 -12.47 9.07
CA TYR A 189 2.32 -11.49 8.02
C TYR A 189 1.03 -11.75 7.23
N GLY A 190 0.64 -12.99 7.08
CA GLY A 190 -0.53 -13.45 6.35
C GLY A 190 -0.37 -14.82 5.73
N ASN A 191 -1.37 -15.24 4.99
CA ASN A 191 -1.30 -16.46 4.21
C ASN A 191 -0.41 -16.27 2.97
N ILE A 192 0.44 -17.24 2.71
CA ILE A 192 1.35 -17.26 1.58
C ILE A 192 1.03 -18.45 0.70
N LYS A 193 0.59 -18.17 -0.52
CA LYS A 193 0.35 -19.18 -1.56
C LYS A 193 0.65 -18.56 -2.91
N PHE A 194 1.57 -19.15 -3.65
CA PHE A 194 1.96 -18.64 -4.94
C PHE A 194 1.10 -19.19 -6.08
N ALA A 195 0.68 -18.32 -6.99
CA ALA A 195 0.17 -18.70 -8.30
C ALA A 195 1.31 -19.15 -9.21
N GLU A 196 0.99 -19.72 -10.37
CA GLU A 196 1.96 -20.15 -11.38
C GLU A 196 2.92 -19.02 -11.80
N GLY A 197 2.42 -17.77 -11.86
CA GLY A 197 3.22 -16.58 -12.13
C GLY A 197 4.07 -16.07 -10.96
N GLY A 198 4.02 -16.71 -9.78
CA GLY A 198 4.79 -16.36 -8.59
C GLY A 198 4.15 -15.30 -7.69
N GLN A 199 2.96 -14.78 -8.02
CA GLN A 199 2.26 -13.84 -7.15
C GLN A 199 1.66 -14.54 -5.93
N ASN A 200 1.74 -13.92 -4.75
CA ASN A 200 0.96 -14.36 -3.59
C ASN A 200 -0.52 -14.03 -3.78
N VAL A 201 -1.36 -15.06 -3.86
CA VAL A 201 -2.80 -14.92 -4.12
C VAL A 201 -3.70 -15.16 -2.90
N SER A 202 -3.10 -15.44 -1.75
CA SER A 202 -3.84 -15.81 -0.52
C SER A 202 -3.99 -14.70 0.50
N LYS A 203 -3.40 -13.54 0.26
CA LYS A 203 -3.37 -12.45 1.25
C LYS A 203 -3.93 -11.16 0.62
N PRO A 204 -5.02 -10.60 1.17
CA PRO A 204 -5.50 -9.29 0.74
C PRO A 204 -4.59 -8.16 1.22
N MET A 205 -4.63 -7.04 0.52
CA MET A 205 -4.10 -5.77 1.00
C MET A 205 -4.93 -5.23 2.16
N VAL A 206 -4.32 -4.43 3.02
CA VAL A 206 -5.00 -3.63 4.03
C VAL A 206 -5.08 -2.18 3.59
N LEU A 207 -6.12 -1.49 4.06
CA LEU A 207 -6.32 -0.08 3.79
C LEU A 207 -6.45 0.65 5.12
N PHE A 208 -5.60 1.65 5.35
CA PHE A 208 -5.69 2.55 6.49
C PHE A 208 -6.34 3.85 6.07
N GLN A 209 -6.95 4.52 7.03
CA GLN A 209 -7.35 5.89 6.90
C GLN A 209 -6.66 6.72 7.98
N VAL A 210 -6.01 7.80 7.58
CA VAL A 210 -5.40 8.73 8.53
C VAL A 210 -6.51 9.42 9.32
N SER A 211 -6.47 9.33 10.63
CA SER A 211 -7.38 10.00 11.54
C SER A 211 -6.62 10.97 12.43
N CYS A 212 -7.11 12.19 12.53
CA CYS A 212 -6.49 13.23 13.37
C CYS A 212 -7.40 13.58 14.54
N ASN A 213 -6.80 14.02 15.66
CA ASN A 213 -7.56 14.67 16.72
C ASN A 213 -8.08 16.04 16.27
N ASP A 214 -8.99 16.63 17.03
CA ASP A 214 -9.71 17.85 16.63
C ASP A 214 -8.79 19.03 16.32
N ASP A 215 -7.69 19.17 17.04
CA ASP A 215 -6.70 20.25 16.84
C ASP A 215 -5.62 19.91 15.80
N GLY A 216 -5.61 18.68 15.27
CA GLY A 216 -4.62 18.22 14.31
C GLY A 216 -3.21 18.02 14.84
N SER A 217 -3.00 18.08 16.15
CA SER A 217 -1.69 17.91 16.77
C SER A 217 -1.18 16.47 16.74
N LYS A 218 -2.10 15.52 16.64
CA LYS A 218 -1.80 14.09 16.51
C LYS A 218 -2.68 13.47 15.44
N CYS A 219 -2.05 12.77 14.47
CA CYS A 219 -2.73 11.93 13.50
C CYS A 219 -2.13 10.52 13.54
N GLU A 220 -2.95 9.52 13.32
CA GLU A 220 -2.55 8.10 13.28
C GLU A 220 -3.31 7.32 12.21
#